data_52ae55ccb2a49eaffda75a070b1d8dbf
#
_entry.id   52ae55ccb2a49eaffda75a070b1d8dbf
#
_cell.length_a   1.000
_cell.length_b   1.000
_cell.length_c   1.000
_cell.angle_alpha   90.00
_cell.angle_beta   90.00
_cell.angle_gamma   90.00
#
_symmetry.space_group_name_H-M   'P 1'
#
loop_
_entity.id
_entity.type
_entity.pdbx_description
1 polymer ?
#
loop_
_entity_poly.entity_id
_entity_poly.type
_entity_poly.pdbx_seq_one_letter_code
_entity_poly.pdbx_strand_id
1 'polypeptide(L)'
;MSESTATREPPAFAVSKKRLRLLGLTLDDAIKVFFGGNAFVSVIVLALITIFLFREGFGFFGQNRQNLRIYRQAGLEYVDFIRTQTDDHTALTRYLSDLRLRQLSFFLQEKKLSLADANAALAAFDDFADRFGTAIDPLRAMVSDLTEQATEIKTKFIVAGDKREERRQLTAEGKTADAAAVKIDEVNFTNELKPLLATLPTYRAVNRELEQKLKGVLDTAPPPPTPELAVRFDRFKDLVQIYVAGFPAVEKNLETWDYLKSVPVSQAFTAFVFGHEWLTASFWQDWYGVVPLFVGSLMVSLVALVIAVPFGVGAAIYVNQIATAAEQKFIKPCIEFISAIPSVVLGFFGIAVLGQALRLLSQQSWLSWVPGFPYSERLNILTAGCLLALLAVPTIFTLAEDALNNVPRAFKEASFALGASRLQTIVKIIVPASLSGIVSAVLLGLGRVIGETMVVLLCAGNRIAIPDFSAGLAVITQPVHTMTGIIAQEMGEVVRGGIHYRALFVVGLLLFLLSLLINYVAQGIVRRYRISIG
;
A
#
# COMPACT_ATOMS: atom_id res chain seq x y z
N MET A 1 -39.38 -79.20 -27.15
CA MET A 1 -38.09 -79.32 -26.51
C MET A 1 -37.57 -77.87 -26.31
N SER A 2 -37.79 -77.36 -25.12
CA SER A 2 -37.43 -75.98 -24.73
C SER A 2 -36.22 -76.05 -23.86
N GLU A 3 -35.07 -75.51 -24.30
CA GLU A 3 -33.91 -75.35 -23.49
C GLU A 3 -33.96 -74.00 -22.78
N SER A 4 -34.02 -74.08 -21.47
CA SER A 4 -33.98 -72.96 -20.53
C SER A 4 -32.52 -72.52 -20.37
N THR A 5 -32.18 -71.33 -20.86
CA THR A 5 -30.91 -70.62 -20.55
C THR A 5 -30.99 -69.94 -19.18
N ALA A 6 -30.47 -70.65 -18.15
CA ALA A 6 -30.29 -70.09 -16.83
C ALA A 6 -29.14 -69.08 -16.86
N THR A 7 -29.45 -67.79 -16.72
CA THR A 7 -28.50 -66.72 -16.42
C THR A 7 -27.90 -66.93 -15.02
N ARG A 8 -26.63 -67.34 -14.94
CA ARG A 8 -25.86 -67.37 -13.67
C ARG A 8 -25.55 -65.93 -13.27
N GLU A 9 -26.18 -65.48 -12.21
CA GLU A 9 -25.69 -64.28 -11.48
C GLU A 9 -24.30 -64.55 -10.92
N PRO A 10 -23.36 -63.56 -10.99
CA PRO A 10 -22.05 -63.71 -10.36
C PRO A 10 -22.19 -63.74 -8.84
N PRO A 11 -21.37 -64.51 -8.14
CA PRO A 11 -21.46 -64.62 -6.68
C PRO A 11 -21.11 -63.26 -6.03
N ALA A 12 -22.05 -62.73 -5.27
CA ALA A 12 -21.80 -61.58 -4.41
C ALA A 12 -20.77 -61.96 -3.34
N PHE A 13 -19.53 -61.53 -3.53
CA PHE A 13 -18.51 -61.60 -2.49
C PHE A 13 -18.89 -60.63 -1.36
N ALA A 14 -19.77 -61.07 -0.46
CA ALA A 14 -19.98 -60.44 0.82
C ALA A 14 -18.79 -60.73 1.73
N VAL A 15 -17.77 -59.91 1.64
CA VAL A 15 -16.71 -59.88 2.64
C VAL A 15 -17.28 -59.28 3.93
N SER A 16 -17.82 -60.14 4.79
CA SER A 16 -18.17 -59.76 6.16
C SER A 16 -16.90 -59.45 6.92
N LYS A 17 -16.41 -58.19 6.80
CA LYS A 17 -15.37 -57.67 7.70
C LYS A 17 -16.01 -57.54 9.06
N LYS A 18 -15.66 -58.44 10.04
CA LYS A 18 -15.87 -58.20 11.46
C LYS A 18 -15.22 -56.84 11.81
N ARG A 19 -16.05 -55.83 11.92
CA ARG A 19 -15.56 -54.47 12.34
C ARG A 19 -15.15 -54.56 13.80
N LEU A 20 -13.87 -54.49 14.09
CA LEU A 20 -13.34 -54.38 15.44
C LEU A 20 -13.99 -53.14 16.10
N ARG A 21 -14.81 -53.34 17.11
CA ARG A 21 -15.39 -52.29 17.94
C ARG A 21 -14.54 -52.13 19.19
N LEU A 22 -13.81 -51.04 19.32
CA LEU A 22 -13.14 -50.63 20.54
C LEU A 22 -14.01 -49.58 21.22
N LEU A 23 -14.49 -49.81 22.43
CA LEU A 23 -15.41 -48.89 23.15
C LEU A 23 -16.71 -48.57 22.41
N GLY A 24 -17.24 -49.46 21.60
CA GLY A 24 -18.49 -49.25 20.86
C GLY A 24 -18.33 -48.47 19.52
N LEU A 25 -17.16 -47.91 19.25
CA LEU A 25 -16.83 -47.20 18.01
C LEU A 25 -16.14 -48.13 17.02
N THR A 26 -16.49 -48.03 15.75
CA THR A 26 -15.73 -48.69 14.68
C THR A 26 -14.47 -47.87 14.35
N LEU A 27 -13.46 -48.50 13.74
CA LEU A 27 -12.25 -47.80 13.29
C LEU A 27 -12.63 -46.64 12.34
N ASP A 28 -13.63 -46.80 11.49
CA ASP A 28 -14.14 -45.76 10.58
C ASP A 28 -14.74 -44.59 11.36
N ASP A 29 -15.43 -44.83 12.48
CA ASP A 29 -15.98 -43.77 13.33
C ASP A 29 -14.87 -43.01 14.06
N ALA A 30 -13.86 -43.73 14.55
CA ALA A 30 -12.69 -43.10 15.17
C ALA A 30 -11.91 -42.22 14.19
N ILE A 31 -11.73 -42.69 12.96
CA ILE A 31 -11.11 -41.91 11.87
C ILE A 31 -11.94 -40.67 11.53
N LYS A 32 -13.29 -40.80 11.40
CA LYS A 32 -14.18 -39.65 11.15
C LYS A 32 -14.13 -38.63 12.27
N VAL A 33 -14.13 -39.07 13.54
CA VAL A 33 -14.02 -38.17 14.71
C VAL A 33 -12.67 -37.47 14.71
N PHE A 34 -11.59 -38.20 14.41
CA PHE A 34 -10.25 -37.61 14.34
C PHE A 34 -10.12 -36.53 13.26
N PHE A 35 -10.51 -36.86 12.03
CA PHE A 35 -10.46 -35.86 10.93
C PHE A 35 -11.48 -34.74 11.12
N GLY A 36 -12.69 -35.04 11.59
CA GLY A 36 -13.70 -34.04 11.93
C GLY A 36 -13.24 -33.13 13.07
N GLY A 37 -12.60 -33.70 14.10
CA GLY A 37 -11.99 -32.95 15.20
C GLY A 37 -10.90 -32.00 14.73
N ASN A 38 -9.98 -32.48 13.87
CA ASN A 38 -8.93 -31.63 13.29
C ASN A 38 -9.50 -30.50 12.44
N ALA A 39 -10.52 -30.76 11.63
CA ALA A 39 -11.21 -29.72 10.88
C ALA A 39 -11.87 -28.69 11.80
N PHE A 40 -12.51 -29.14 12.88
CA PHE A 40 -13.13 -28.26 13.87
C PHE A 40 -12.10 -27.41 14.64
N VAL A 41 -10.96 -27.99 15.02
CA VAL A 41 -9.84 -27.24 15.62
C VAL A 41 -9.34 -26.15 14.69
N SER A 42 -9.19 -26.42 13.39
CA SER A 42 -8.76 -25.41 12.41
C SER A 42 -9.75 -24.24 12.32
N VAL A 43 -11.06 -24.51 12.37
CA VAL A 43 -12.10 -23.46 12.39
C VAL A 43 -12.03 -22.66 13.68
N ILE A 44 -11.84 -23.31 14.85
CA ILE A 44 -11.67 -22.62 16.14
C ILE A 44 -10.45 -21.71 16.12
N VAL A 45 -9.31 -22.21 15.65
CA VAL A 45 -8.08 -21.41 15.56
C VAL A 45 -8.28 -20.19 14.66
N LEU A 46 -8.91 -20.36 13.50
CA LEU A 46 -9.24 -19.23 12.60
C LEU A 46 -10.17 -18.22 13.31
N ALA A 47 -11.19 -18.70 14.00
CA ALA A 47 -12.10 -17.84 14.75
C ALA A 47 -11.37 -17.07 15.87
N LEU A 48 -10.49 -17.75 16.62
CA LEU A 48 -9.70 -17.12 17.70
C LEU A 48 -8.75 -16.06 17.14
N ILE A 49 -8.05 -16.34 16.03
CA ILE A 49 -7.18 -15.36 15.36
C ILE A 49 -8.01 -14.15 14.93
N THR A 50 -9.15 -14.38 14.31
CA THR A 50 -10.05 -13.32 13.86
C THR A 50 -10.53 -12.47 15.03
N ILE A 51 -11.03 -13.09 16.10
CA ILE A 51 -11.49 -12.40 17.32
C ILE A 51 -10.34 -11.59 17.93
N PHE A 52 -9.13 -12.15 18.00
CA PHE A 52 -7.96 -11.46 18.53
C PHE A 52 -7.60 -10.21 17.69
N LEU A 53 -7.57 -10.33 16.35
CA LEU A 53 -7.30 -9.22 15.45
C LEU A 53 -8.34 -8.11 15.63
N PHE A 54 -9.62 -8.47 15.71
CA PHE A 54 -10.69 -7.51 15.95
C PHE A 54 -10.56 -6.83 17.31
N ARG A 55 -10.31 -7.60 18.37
CA ARG A 55 -10.17 -7.07 19.74
C ARG A 55 -9.06 -6.03 19.84
N GLU A 56 -7.87 -6.35 19.32
CA GLU A 56 -6.73 -5.43 19.33
C GLU A 56 -6.97 -4.25 18.39
N GLY A 57 -7.50 -4.49 17.18
CA GLY A 57 -7.74 -3.45 16.20
C GLY A 57 -8.83 -2.44 16.62
N PHE A 58 -9.95 -2.88 17.21
CA PHE A 58 -11.01 -1.95 17.63
C PHE A 58 -10.55 -0.94 18.69
N GLY A 59 -9.61 -1.36 19.55
CA GLY A 59 -9.01 -0.47 20.54
C GLY A 59 -8.28 0.73 19.93
N PHE A 60 -7.81 0.62 18.70
CA PHE A 60 -7.17 1.70 17.96
C PHE A 60 -8.06 2.94 17.81
N PHE A 61 -9.30 2.78 17.37
CA PHE A 61 -10.18 3.92 17.08
C PHE A 61 -10.47 4.77 18.32
N GLY A 62 -10.54 4.12 19.49
CA GLY A 62 -10.66 4.84 20.77
C GLY A 62 -9.42 5.65 21.10
N GLN A 63 -8.24 5.05 20.96
CA GLN A 63 -6.95 5.72 21.19
C GLN A 63 -6.68 6.81 20.14
N ASN A 64 -6.98 6.55 18.87
CA ASN A 64 -6.80 7.53 17.79
C ASN A 64 -7.75 8.73 17.99
N ARG A 65 -8.97 8.50 18.45
CA ARG A 65 -9.87 9.61 18.85
C ARG A 65 -9.25 10.45 19.96
N GLN A 66 -8.65 9.83 20.97
CA GLN A 66 -7.97 10.55 22.05
C GLN A 66 -6.73 11.30 21.51
N ASN A 67 -5.95 10.69 20.64
CA ASN A 67 -4.81 11.31 19.96
C ASN A 67 -5.24 12.57 19.20
N LEU A 68 -6.30 12.49 18.38
CA LEU A 68 -6.86 13.63 17.65
C LEU A 68 -7.47 14.70 18.58
N ARG A 69 -8.04 14.28 19.72
CA ARG A 69 -8.52 15.24 20.74
C ARG A 69 -7.38 16.03 21.35
N ILE A 70 -6.29 15.36 21.73
CA ILE A 70 -5.10 16.02 22.30
C ILE A 70 -4.48 16.95 21.25
N TYR A 71 -4.35 16.51 20.00
CA TYR A 71 -3.88 17.30 18.88
C TYR A 71 -4.67 18.62 18.74
N ARG A 72 -5.99 18.59 18.83
CA ARG A 72 -6.84 19.78 18.85
C ARG A 72 -6.65 20.62 20.12
N GLN A 73 -6.75 20.02 21.30
CA GLN A 73 -6.70 20.70 22.57
C GLN A 73 -5.32 21.34 22.89
N ALA A 74 -4.25 20.77 22.36
CA ALA A 74 -2.90 21.34 22.50
C ALA A 74 -2.60 22.46 21.49
N GLY A 75 -3.51 22.75 20.54
CA GLY A 75 -3.28 23.79 19.53
C GLY A 75 -2.50 23.34 18.30
N LEU A 76 -2.14 22.05 18.21
CA LEU A 76 -1.39 21.53 17.07
C LEU A 76 -2.19 21.63 15.76
N GLU A 77 -3.52 21.40 15.81
CA GLU A 77 -4.43 21.57 14.67
C GLU A 77 -4.45 23.02 14.17
N TYR A 78 -4.39 23.99 15.08
CA TYR A 78 -4.30 25.41 14.73
C TYR A 78 -3.01 25.72 13.95
N VAL A 79 -1.90 25.19 14.42
CA VAL A 79 -0.60 25.39 13.77
C VAL A 79 -0.53 24.66 12.42
N ASP A 80 -1.18 23.51 12.29
CA ASP A 80 -1.20 22.75 11.04
C ASP A 80 -1.92 23.47 9.90
N PHE A 81 -2.93 24.31 10.20
CA PHE A 81 -3.50 25.17 9.14
C PHE A 81 -2.44 26.09 8.52
N ILE A 82 -1.52 26.63 9.32
CA ILE A 82 -0.44 27.49 8.85
C ILE A 82 0.69 26.63 8.22
N ARG A 83 0.98 25.47 8.81
CA ARG A 83 1.99 24.54 8.28
C ARG A 83 1.64 24.07 6.88
N THR A 84 0.38 23.68 6.61
CA THR A 84 -0.08 23.29 5.28
C THR A 84 0.25 24.35 4.24
N GLN A 85 0.11 25.63 4.59
CA GLN A 85 0.49 26.72 3.72
C GLN A 85 2.00 26.76 3.43
N THR A 86 2.86 26.45 4.43
CA THR A 86 4.32 26.36 4.20
C THR A 86 4.71 25.12 3.38
N ASP A 87 3.99 24.02 3.53
CA ASP A 87 4.20 22.79 2.78
C ASP A 87 3.79 22.94 1.32
N ASP A 88 2.67 23.61 1.05
CA ASP A 88 2.21 23.95 -0.31
C ASP A 88 3.24 24.86 -1.02
N HIS A 89 3.78 25.85 -0.31
CA HIS A 89 4.86 26.68 -0.86
C HIS A 89 6.12 25.87 -1.17
N THR A 90 6.47 24.94 -0.31
CA THR A 90 7.60 24.03 -0.52
C THR A 90 7.37 23.14 -1.74
N ALA A 91 6.14 22.70 -1.99
CA ALA A 91 5.79 21.95 -3.21
C ALA A 91 5.99 22.82 -4.47
N LEU A 92 5.61 24.10 -4.42
CA LEU A 92 5.85 25.05 -5.52
C LEU A 92 7.35 25.29 -5.76
N THR A 93 8.15 25.37 -4.69
CA THR A 93 9.61 25.51 -4.81
C THR A 93 10.24 24.26 -5.44
N ARG A 94 9.74 23.05 -5.13
CA ARG A 94 10.18 21.82 -5.80
C ARG A 94 9.82 21.82 -7.29
N TYR A 95 8.67 22.36 -7.66
CA TYR A 95 8.29 22.53 -9.06
C TYR A 95 9.26 23.44 -9.82
N LEU A 96 9.70 24.54 -9.20
CA LEU A 96 10.75 25.39 -9.77
C LEU A 96 12.09 24.66 -9.92
N SER A 97 12.44 23.83 -8.97
CA SER A 97 13.65 22.99 -9.06
C SER A 97 13.59 22.00 -10.23
N ASP A 98 12.41 21.40 -10.51
CA ASP A 98 12.22 20.56 -11.72
C ASP A 98 12.35 21.39 -13.01
N LEU A 99 11.77 22.57 -13.04
CA LEU A 99 11.93 23.49 -14.19
C LEU A 99 13.39 23.86 -14.42
N ARG A 100 14.14 24.14 -13.36
CA ARG A 100 15.58 24.41 -13.43
C ARG A 100 16.35 23.26 -14.08
N LEU A 101 16.10 22.02 -13.60
CA LEU A 101 16.76 20.83 -14.13
C LEU A 101 16.47 20.63 -15.63
N ARG A 102 15.24 20.90 -16.06
CA ARG A 102 14.86 20.83 -17.49
C ARG A 102 15.53 21.91 -18.32
N GLN A 103 15.62 23.13 -17.81
CA GLN A 103 16.36 24.20 -18.48
C GLN A 103 17.85 23.87 -18.58
N LEU A 104 18.43 23.32 -17.51
CA LEU A 104 19.82 22.87 -17.51
C LEU A 104 20.06 21.78 -18.56
N SER A 105 19.16 20.78 -18.61
CA SER A 105 19.20 19.72 -19.62
C SER A 105 19.13 20.28 -21.05
N PHE A 106 18.24 21.23 -21.31
CA PHE A 106 18.14 21.91 -22.59
C PHE A 106 19.46 22.60 -22.97
N PHE A 107 20.07 23.37 -22.08
CA PHE A 107 21.34 24.07 -22.34
C PHE A 107 22.50 23.10 -22.59
N LEU A 108 22.58 22.01 -21.86
CA LEU A 108 23.65 21.00 -22.01
C LEU A 108 23.46 20.14 -23.27
N GLN A 109 22.24 19.65 -23.54
CA GLN A 109 22.00 18.64 -24.58
C GLN A 109 21.70 19.28 -25.93
N GLU A 110 20.85 20.31 -26.00
CA GLU A 110 20.44 20.93 -27.26
C GLU A 110 21.34 22.09 -27.66
N LYS A 111 21.68 22.98 -26.70
CA LYS A 111 22.60 24.09 -26.96
C LYS A 111 24.08 23.72 -26.88
N LYS A 112 24.40 22.51 -26.36
CA LYS A 112 25.77 21.99 -26.20
C LYS A 112 26.71 22.96 -25.43
N LEU A 113 26.14 23.71 -24.49
CA LEU A 113 26.94 24.59 -23.63
C LEU A 113 27.77 23.79 -22.63
N SER A 114 28.90 24.36 -22.17
CA SER A 114 29.59 23.83 -21.01
C SER A 114 28.72 23.95 -19.76
N LEU A 115 28.99 23.15 -18.72
CA LEU A 115 28.25 23.24 -17.46
C LEU A 115 28.37 24.63 -16.83
N ALA A 116 29.52 25.28 -16.96
CA ALA A 116 29.76 26.64 -16.45
C ALA A 116 28.88 27.66 -17.17
N ASP A 117 28.85 27.60 -18.51
CA ASP A 117 28.04 28.52 -19.33
C ASP A 117 26.54 28.26 -19.15
N ALA A 118 26.13 27.01 -19.01
CA ALA A 118 24.75 26.65 -18.74
C ALA A 118 24.27 27.18 -17.37
N ASN A 119 25.08 27.07 -16.31
CA ASN A 119 24.77 27.67 -15.01
C ASN A 119 24.77 29.22 -15.07
N ALA A 120 25.68 29.83 -15.83
CA ALA A 120 25.64 31.28 -16.04
C ALA A 120 24.35 31.75 -16.74
N ALA A 121 23.86 30.96 -17.72
CA ALA A 121 22.58 31.23 -18.40
C ALA A 121 21.37 31.07 -17.47
N LEU A 122 21.47 30.22 -16.43
CA LEU A 122 20.43 29.99 -15.44
C LEU A 122 20.45 30.99 -14.27
N ALA A 123 21.46 31.82 -14.12
CA ALA A 123 21.66 32.70 -12.95
C ALA A 123 20.42 33.57 -12.65
N ALA A 124 19.75 34.12 -13.69
CA ALA A 124 18.53 34.89 -13.49
C ALA A 124 17.35 34.06 -13.02
N PHE A 125 17.26 32.79 -13.46
CA PHE A 125 16.24 31.87 -12.98
C PHE A 125 16.53 31.40 -11.55
N ASP A 126 17.80 31.19 -11.22
CA ASP A 126 18.24 30.79 -9.87
C ASP A 126 17.94 31.92 -8.86
N ASP A 127 18.23 33.18 -9.20
CA ASP A 127 17.85 34.35 -8.38
C ASP A 127 16.32 34.46 -8.18
N PHE A 128 15.55 34.24 -9.24
CA PHE A 128 14.08 34.20 -9.16
C PHE A 128 13.61 33.08 -8.24
N ALA A 129 14.13 31.85 -8.40
CA ALA A 129 13.72 30.67 -7.62
C ALA A 129 14.12 30.83 -6.14
N ASP A 130 15.27 31.43 -5.86
CA ASP A 130 15.74 31.71 -4.51
C ASP A 130 14.86 32.75 -3.81
N ARG A 131 14.57 33.86 -4.47
CA ARG A 131 13.64 34.88 -3.95
C ARG A 131 12.23 34.33 -3.72
N PHE A 132 11.74 33.46 -4.61
CA PHE A 132 10.49 32.76 -4.39
C PHE A 132 10.56 31.84 -3.19
N GLY A 133 11.62 31.03 -3.07
CA GLY A 133 11.80 30.06 -1.98
C GLY A 133 11.95 30.71 -0.59
N THR A 134 12.63 31.86 -0.51
CA THR A 134 12.85 32.59 0.75
C THR A 134 11.70 33.51 1.15
N ALA A 135 10.76 33.80 0.24
CA ALA A 135 9.59 34.63 0.56
C ALA A 135 8.77 34.11 1.74
N ILE A 136 8.74 32.79 1.96
CA ILE A 136 7.97 32.10 3.01
C ILE A 136 8.67 32.10 4.38
N ASP A 137 9.94 32.50 4.49
CA ASP A 137 10.72 32.33 5.72
C ASP A 137 10.11 32.98 6.98
N PRO A 138 9.47 34.15 6.91
CA PRO A 138 8.77 34.71 8.07
C PRO A 138 7.63 33.81 8.57
N LEU A 139 6.91 33.17 7.65
CA LEU A 139 5.84 32.25 8.01
C LEU A 139 6.40 30.93 8.57
N ARG A 140 7.51 30.41 8.04
CA ARG A 140 8.22 29.26 8.60
C ARG A 140 8.71 29.49 10.01
N ALA A 141 9.31 30.66 10.28
CA ALA A 141 9.72 31.04 11.63
C ALA A 141 8.52 31.03 12.58
N MET A 142 7.40 31.64 12.18
CA MET A 142 6.18 31.65 12.96
C MET A 142 5.64 30.23 13.22
N VAL A 143 5.63 29.34 12.22
CA VAL A 143 5.22 27.94 12.37
C VAL A 143 6.15 27.22 13.37
N SER A 144 7.46 27.47 13.33
CA SER A 144 8.42 26.90 14.27
C SER A 144 8.09 27.29 15.72
N ASP A 145 7.91 28.59 15.97
CA ASP A 145 7.61 29.11 17.31
C ASP A 145 6.28 28.58 17.84
N LEU A 146 5.25 28.56 17.01
CA LEU A 146 3.93 28.01 17.37
C LEU A 146 3.96 26.50 17.60
N THR A 147 4.81 25.79 16.82
CA THR A 147 5.03 24.35 16.99
C THR A 147 5.63 24.05 18.35
N GLU A 148 6.64 24.82 18.77
CA GLU A 148 7.28 24.66 20.08
C GLU A 148 6.25 24.85 21.21
N GLN A 149 5.47 25.93 21.18
CA GLN A 149 4.43 26.21 22.16
C GLN A 149 3.37 25.10 22.23
N ALA A 150 2.82 24.69 21.09
CA ALA A 150 1.80 23.65 21.03
C ALA A 150 2.35 22.28 21.49
N THR A 151 3.60 21.95 21.15
CA THR A 151 4.25 20.72 21.59
C THR A 151 4.51 20.73 23.11
N GLU A 152 4.86 21.88 23.68
CA GLU A 152 5.00 22.03 25.14
C GLU A 152 3.67 21.73 25.84
N ILE A 153 2.55 22.29 25.34
CA ILE A 153 1.20 22.04 25.89
C ILE A 153 0.87 20.54 25.80
N LYS A 154 1.14 19.90 24.65
CA LYS A 154 0.95 18.45 24.47
C LYS A 154 1.76 17.64 25.47
N THR A 155 3.03 18.00 25.66
CA THR A 155 3.95 17.32 26.58
C THR A 155 3.49 17.44 28.02
N LYS A 156 3.10 18.63 28.46
CA LYS A 156 2.51 18.85 29.80
C LYS A 156 1.29 17.94 30.03
N PHE A 157 0.42 17.82 29.01
CA PHE A 157 -0.76 16.96 29.10
C PHE A 157 -0.42 15.48 29.20
N ILE A 158 0.57 15.00 28.40
CA ILE A 158 1.03 13.61 28.44
C ILE A 158 1.61 13.29 29.82
N VAL A 159 2.52 14.15 30.33
CA VAL A 159 3.15 13.98 31.64
C VAL A 159 2.09 13.96 32.77
N ALA A 160 1.08 14.84 32.70
CA ALA A 160 -0.03 14.79 33.65
C ALA A 160 -0.83 13.48 33.56
N GLY A 161 -0.97 12.93 32.35
CA GLY A 161 -1.59 11.63 32.11
C GLY A 161 -0.80 10.48 32.73
N ASP A 162 0.50 10.44 32.52
CA ASP A 162 1.40 9.41 33.05
C ASP A 162 1.41 9.44 34.59
N LYS A 163 1.48 10.62 35.19
CA LYS A 163 1.39 10.78 36.65
C LYS A 163 0.03 10.32 37.20
N ARG A 164 -1.08 10.51 36.47
CA ARG A 164 -2.39 9.98 36.86
C ARG A 164 -2.41 8.44 36.86
N GLU A 165 -1.79 7.83 35.85
CA GLU A 165 -1.71 6.38 35.75
C GLU A 165 -0.79 5.81 36.84
N GLU A 166 0.37 6.41 37.09
CA GLU A 166 1.26 6.07 38.21
C GLU A 166 0.52 6.11 39.54
N ARG A 167 -0.22 7.19 39.80
CA ARG A 167 -1.04 7.31 41.02
C ARG A 167 -2.09 6.20 41.13
N ARG A 168 -2.72 5.81 40.02
CA ARG A 168 -3.69 4.71 40.00
C ARG A 168 -3.02 3.36 40.32
N GLN A 169 -1.85 3.10 39.75
CA GLN A 169 -1.10 1.88 39.97
C GLN A 169 -0.67 1.77 41.44
N LEU A 170 -0.10 2.83 42.01
CA LEU A 170 0.29 2.88 43.42
C LEU A 170 -0.94 2.67 44.34
N THR A 171 -2.09 3.24 44.00
CA THR A 171 -3.34 3.03 44.74
C THR A 171 -3.80 1.57 44.68
N ALA A 172 -3.71 0.94 43.49
CA ALA A 172 -4.07 -0.48 43.30
C ALA A 172 -3.14 -1.43 44.04
N GLU A 173 -1.86 -1.05 44.21
CA GLU A 173 -0.86 -1.76 45.01
C GLU A 173 -0.99 -1.55 46.53
N GLY A 174 -1.94 -0.71 46.97
CA GLY A 174 -2.14 -0.39 48.39
C GLY A 174 -1.14 0.62 48.96
N LYS A 175 -0.28 1.23 48.14
CA LYS A 175 0.71 2.24 48.52
C LYS A 175 0.07 3.65 48.54
N THR A 176 -0.86 3.85 49.44
CA THR A 176 -1.69 5.09 49.49
C THR A 176 -0.89 6.35 49.80
N ALA A 177 0.18 6.25 50.61
CA ALA A 177 1.05 7.38 50.94
C ALA A 177 1.86 7.83 49.70
N ASP A 178 2.43 6.88 48.94
CA ASP A 178 3.18 7.16 47.73
C ASP A 178 2.25 7.71 46.62
N ALA A 179 1.06 7.16 46.50
CA ALA A 179 0.03 7.67 45.58
C ALA A 179 -0.39 9.12 45.88
N ALA A 180 -0.45 9.51 47.16
CA ALA A 180 -0.76 10.89 47.57
C ALA A 180 0.42 11.86 47.32
N ALA A 181 1.67 11.36 47.28
CA ALA A 181 2.85 12.15 47.01
C ALA A 181 3.03 12.52 45.51
N VAL A 182 2.35 11.80 44.60
CA VAL A 182 2.39 12.09 43.16
C VAL A 182 1.67 13.41 42.88
N LYS A 183 2.43 14.48 42.61
CA LYS A 183 1.89 15.78 42.20
C LYS A 183 1.53 15.75 40.72
N ILE A 184 0.28 16.09 40.43
CA ILE A 184 -0.25 16.15 39.06
C ILE A 184 -0.52 17.61 38.73
N ASP A 185 0.23 18.15 37.79
CA ASP A 185 0.02 19.49 37.26
C ASP A 185 -1.02 19.42 36.14
N GLU A 186 -2.28 19.74 36.44
CA GLU A 186 -3.36 19.72 35.46
C GLU A 186 -3.21 20.85 34.46
N VAL A 187 -3.28 20.55 33.15
CA VAL A 187 -3.13 21.53 32.07
C VAL A 187 -4.43 22.31 31.90
N ASN A 188 -4.34 23.63 32.08
CA ASN A 188 -5.45 24.54 31.74
C ASN A 188 -5.29 25.01 30.28
N PHE A 189 -5.86 24.28 29.34
CA PHE A 189 -5.78 24.60 27.93
C PHE A 189 -6.20 26.02 27.59
N THR A 190 -7.21 26.60 28.27
CA THR A 190 -7.68 27.96 28.02
C THR A 190 -6.58 29.00 28.31
N ASN A 191 -5.78 28.80 29.36
CA ASN A 191 -4.69 29.70 29.68
C ASN A 191 -3.43 29.45 28.81
N GLU A 192 -3.09 28.19 28.59
CA GLU A 192 -1.93 27.78 27.77
C GLU A 192 -2.10 28.19 26.30
N LEU A 193 -3.31 28.17 25.75
CA LEU A 193 -3.56 28.54 24.36
C LEU A 193 -3.67 30.05 24.11
N LYS A 194 -3.78 30.89 25.15
CA LYS A 194 -3.88 32.35 24.97
C LYS A 194 -2.74 32.95 24.13
N PRO A 195 -1.47 32.62 24.36
CA PRO A 195 -0.37 33.15 23.55
C PRO A 195 -0.49 32.75 22.08
N LEU A 196 -0.86 31.48 21.81
CA LEU A 196 -1.05 30.93 20.49
C LEU A 196 -2.18 31.63 19.74
N LEU A 197 -3.33 31.83 20.37
CA LEU A 197 -4.49 32.51 19.77
C LEU A 197 -4.21 34.02 19.54
N ALA A 198 -3.35 34.64 20.36
CA ALA A 198 -2.95 36.03 20.21
C ALA A 198 -2.08 36.29 18.96
N THR A 199 -1.61 35.25 18.27
CA THR A 199 -0.75 35.37 17.07
C THR A 199 -1.55 35.64 15.79
N LEU A 200 -2.86 35.54 15.77
CA LEU A 200 -3.69 35.74 14.57
C LEU A 200 -3.46 37.09 13.87
N PRO A 201 -3.35 38.23 14.57
CA PRO A 201 -3.04 39.51 13.93
C PRO A 201 -1.64 39.50 13.26
N THR A 202 -0.66 38.87 13.90
CA THR A 202 0.70 38.70 13.35
C THR A 202 0.69 37.81 12.12
N TYR A 203 -0.04 36.71 12.14
CA TYR A 203 -0.26 35.84 10.96
C TYR A 203 -0.84 36.65 9.78
N ARG A 204 -1.86 37.46 10.03
CA ARG A 204 -2.45 38.31 9.00
C ARG A 204 -1.45 39.27 8.35
N ALA A 205 -0.59 39.88 9.18
CA ALA A 205 0.44 40.79 8.69
C ALA A 205 1.48 40.05 7.83
N VAL A 206 2.01 38.93 8.33
CA VAL A 206 2.99 38.07 7.61
C VAL A 206 2.38 37.53 6.31
N ASN A 207 1.12 37.13 6.33
CA ASN A 207 0.44 36.55 5.16
C ASN A 207 0.23 37.59 4.06
N ARG A 208 -0.11 38.84 4.40
CA ARG A 208 -0.21 39.95 3.44
C ARG A 208 1.16 40.31 2.85
N GLU A 209 2.20 40.33 3.68
CA GLU A 209 3.56 40.57 3.20
C GLU A 209 4.02 39.47 2.24
N LEU A 210 3.73 38.20 2.56
CA LEU A 210 3.99 37.05 1.69
C LEU A 210 3.29 37.21 0.34
N GLU A 211 1.99 37.54 0.33
CA GLU A 211 1.23 37.76 -0.90
C GLU A 211 1.85 38.84 -1.77
N GLN A 212 2.25 39.97 -1.17
CA GLN A 212 2.89 41.06 -1.90
C GLN A 212 4.27 40.66 -2.46
N LYS A 213 5.08 39.95 -1.66
CA LYS A 213 6.39 39.43 -2.10
C LYS A 213 6.24 38.47 -3.27
N LEU A 214 5.29 37.51 -3.18
CA LEU A 214 5.07 36.53 -4.24
C LEU A 214 4.62 37.21 -5.55
N LYS A 215 3.73 38.23 -5.50
CA LYS A 215 3.35 39.02 -6.67
C LYS A 215 4.56 39.71 -7.28
N GLY A 216 5.34 40.42 -6.46
CA GLY A 216 6.53 41.13 -6.93
C GLY A 216 7.60 40.20 -7.52
N VAL A 217 7.78 39.00 -6.96
CA VAL A 217 8.71 38.00 -7.50
C VAL A 217 8.20 37.49 -8.87
N LEU A 218 6.90 37.16 -8.98
CA LEU A 218 6.31 36.69 -10.24
C LEU A 218 6.44 37.71 -11.39
N ASP A 219 6.31 39.03 -11.10
CA ASP A 219 6.44 40.11 -12.08
C ASP A 219 7.87 40.21 -12.63
N THR A 220 8.87 39.75 -11.90
CA THR A 220 10.30 39.77 -12.30
C THR A 220 10.79 38.45 -12.85
N ALA A 221 9.90 37.52 -13.15
CA ALA A 221 10.24 36.18 -13.60
C ALA A 221 10.94 36.20 -14.98
N PRO A 222 12.08 35.52 -15.15
CA PRO A 222 12.78 35.47 -16.43
C PRO A 222 11.99 34.63 -17.45
N PRO A 223 12.08 35.01 -18.76
CA PRO A 223 11.40 34.28 -19.82
C PRO A 223 12.01 32.87 -19.97
N PRO A 224 11.19 31.83 -20.07
CA PRO A 224 11.66 30.48 -20.33
C PRO A 224 12.33 30.31 -21.67
N PRO A 225 13.38 29.47 -21.81
CA PRO A 225 14.17 29.38 -23.05
C PRO A 225 13.47 28.65 -24.20
N THR A 226 12.40 27.90 -23.94
CA THR A 226 11.63 27.17 -24.99
C THR A 226 10.14 27.30 -24.77
N PRO A 227 9.31 27.16 -25.86
CA PRO A 227 7.86 27.17 -25.74
C PRO A 227 7.28 26.11 -24.81
N GLU A 228 7.90 24.92 -24.79
CA GLU A 228 7.47 23.84 -23.87
C GLU A 228 7.68 24.23 -22.40
N LEU A 229 8.83 24.78 -22.09
CA LEU A 229 9.13 25.28 -20.75
C LEU A 229 8.25 26.50 -20.39
N ALA A 230 7.85 27.31 -21.36
CA ALA A 230 6.91 28.41 -21.14
C ALA A 230 5.54 27.90 -20.68
N VAL A 231 4.99 26.86 -21.31
CA VAL A 231 3.72 26.25 -20.89
C VAL A 231 3.82 25.72 -19.45
N ARG A 232 4.94 25.10 -19.09
CA ARG A 232 5.16 24.60 -17.71
C ARG A 232 5.32 25.74 -16.71
N PHE A 233 5.97 26.81 -17.12
CA PHE A 233 6.14 27.99 -16.27
C PHE A 233 4.82 28.75 -16.07
N ASP A 234 3.99 28.83 -17.10
CA ASP A 234 2.63 29.41 -16.98
C ASP A 234 1.77 28.53 -16.02
N ARG A 235 1.90 27.19 -16.11
CA ARG A 235 1.28 26.31 -15.13
C ARG A 235 1.76 26.56 -13.69
N PHE A 236 3.04 26.86 -13.51
CA PHE A 236 3.56 27.26 -12.20
C PHE A 236 2.88 28.55 -11.70
N LYS A 237 2.72 29.56 -12.56
CA LYS A 237 2.02 30.81 -12.20
C LYS A 237 0.57 30.55 -11.79
N ASP A 238 -0.15 29.68 -12.52
CA ASP A 238 -1.51 29.27 -12.16
C ASP A 238 -1.56 28.61 -10.78
N LEU A 239 -0.61 27.73 -10.49
CA LEU A 239 -0.51 27.06 -9.20
C LEU A 239 -0.23 28.06 -8.07
N VAL A 240 0.62 29.06 -8.28
CA VAL A 240 0.85 30.13 -7.30
C VAL A 240 -0.40 30.97 -7.09
N GLN A 241 -1.18 31.26 -8.13
CA GLN A 241 -2.46 31.97 -7.98
C GLN A 241 -3.45 31.16 -7.14
N ILE A 242 -3.56 29.85 -7.39
CA ILE A 242 -4.41 28.95 -6.58
C ILE A 242 -3.94 28.94 -5.12
N TYR A 243 -2.64 28.86 -4.89
CA TYR A 243 -2.04 28.90 -3.57
C TYR A 243 -2.40 30.18 -2.81
N VAL A 244 -2.21 31.35 -3.41
CA VAL A 244 -2.54 32.66 -2.82
C VAL A 244 -4.06 32.79 -2.59
N ALA A 245 -4.88 32.31 -3.53
CA ALA A 245 -6.34 32.32 -3.39
C ALA A 245 -6.83 31.44 -2.20
N GLY A 246 -6.02 30.53 -1.71
CA GLY A 246 -6.27 29.71 -0.52
C GLY A 246 -6.10 30.46 0.82
N PHE A 247 -5.34 31.56 0.85
CA PHE A 247 -5.01 32.28 2.09
C PHE A 247 -6.21 32.72 2.93
N PRO A 248 -7.29 33.28 2.35
CA PRO A 248 -8.48 33.64 3.14
C PRO A 248 -9.17 32.43 3.79
N ALA A 249 -9.08 31.25 3.18
CA ALA A 249 -9.66 30.03 3.77
C ALA A 249 -8.87 29.60 5.02
N VAL A 250 -7.54 29.68 4.98
CA VAL A 250 -6.68 29.42 6.14
C VAL A 250 -7.00 30.41 7.27
N GLU A 251 -7.07 31.71 6.95
CA GLU A 251 -7.43 32.76 7.93
C GLU A 251 -8.77 32.47 8.59
N LYS A 252 -9.79 32.12 7.81
CA LYS A 252 -11.12 31.75 8.32
C LYS A 252 -11.06 30.53 9.23
N ASN A 253 -10.28 29.52 8.87
CA ASN A 253 -10.10 28.30 9.70
C ASN A 253 -9.46 28.66 11.05
N LEU A 254 -8.48 29.57 11.07
CA LEU A 254 -7.84 30.05 12.30
C LEU A 254 -8.81 30.86 13.17
N GLU A 255 -9.66 31.73 12.56
CA GLU A 255 -10.68 32.51 13.28
C GLU A 255 -11.77 31.65 13.90
N THR A 256 -12.21 30.61 13.19
CA THR A 256 -13.32 29.75 13.60
C THR A 256 -12.87 28.52 14.37
N TRP A 257 -11.56 28.38 14.60
CA TRP A 257 -11.02 27.21 15.29
C TRP A 257 -11.46 27.20 16.77
N ASP A 258 -11.93 26.02 17.21
CA ASP A 258 -12.41 25.80 18.56
C ASP A 258 -11.77 24.52 19.15
N TYR A 259 -10.90 24.70 20.13
CA TYR A 259 -10.21 23.62 20.82
C TYR A 259 -11.14 22.77 21.70
N LEU A 260 -12.33 23.28 22.06
CA LEU A 260 -13.33 22.54 22.83
C LEU A 260 -14.22 21.64 21.96
N LYS A 261 -14.20 21.84 20.66
CA LYS A 261 -15.03 21.06 19.74
C LYS A 261 -14.72 19.56 19.87
N SER A 262 -15.75 18.76 20.12
CA SER A 262 -15.61 17.31 20.29
C SER A 262 -15.13 16.63 19.00
N VAL A 263 -14.22 15.65 19.14
CA VAL A 263 -13.80 14.77 18.04
C VAL A 263 -14.75 13.56 17.99
N PRO A 264 -15.59 13.41 16.95
CA PRO A 264 -16.47 12.25 16.84
C PRO A 264 -15.66 10.99 16.46
N VAL A 265 -16.20 9.81 16.79
CA VAL A 265 -15.55 8.52 16.44
C VAL A 265 -15.41 8.36 14.92
N SER A 266 -16.37 8.89 14.16
CA SER A 266 -16.30 8.89 12.69
C SER A 266 -15.05 9.61 12.16
N GLN A 267 -14.61 10.69 12.80
CA GLN A 267 -13.39 11.40 12.42
C GLN A 267 -12.14 10.54 12.64
N ALA A 268 -12.09 9.77 13.75
CA ALA A 268 -10.98 8.84 13.98
C ALA A 268 -10.94 7.70 12.94
N PHE A 269 -12.11 7.24 12.50
CA PHE A 269 -12.23 6.24 11.44
C PHE A 269 -11.82 6.81 10.07
N THR A 270 -12.35 7.98 9.69
CA THR A 270 -12.02 8.60 8.40
C THR A 270 -10.56 9.02 8.32
N ALA A 271 -9.96 9.51 9.43
CA ALA A 271 -8.54 9.82 9.49
C ALA A 271 -7.64 8.59 9.25
N PHE A 272 -8.09 7.39 9.63
CA PHE A 272 -7.37 6.16 9.32
C PHE A 272 -7.61 5.71 7.86
N VAL A 273 -8.87 5.58 7.45
CA VAL A 273 -9.23 4.98 6.15
C VAL A 273 -8.84 5.89 4.97
N PHE A 274 -8.99 7.20 5.13
CA PHE A 274 -8.71 8.19 4.08
C PHE A 274 -7.50 9.07 4.37
N GLY A 275 -6.79 8.83 5.48
CA GLY A 275 -5.57 9.56 5.79
C GLY A 275 -4.46 9.25 4.79
N HIS A 276 -3.75 10.30 4.39
CA HIS A 276 -2.68 10.24 3.39
C HIS A 276 -1.28 10.18 4.00
N GLU A 277 -1.19 10.21 5.31
CA GLU A 277 0.06 10.21 6.04
C GLU A 277 0.12 9.03 7.03
N TRP A 278 1.21 8.31 6.99
CA TRP A 278 1.61 7.36 8.03
C TRP A 278 2.91 7.86 8.61
N LEU A 279 2.82 8.49 9.75
CA LEU A 279 3.95 9.09 10.47
C LEU A 279 3.88 8.67 11.92
N THR A 280 4.84 7.90 12.37
CA THR A 280 4.91 7.32 13.71
C THR A 280 6.13 7.85 14.45
N ALA A 281 6.09 7.84 15.76
CA ALA A 281 7.16 8.35 16.64
C ALA A 281 7.51 9.82 16.37
N SER A 282 6.55 10.64 15.95
CA SER A 282 6.71 12.07 15.78
C SER A 282 6.49 12.80 17.12
N PHE A 283 7.41 13.69 17.48
CA PHE A 283 7.19 14.56 18.64
C PHE A 283 6.06 15.57 18.41
N TRP A 284 5.71 15.82 17.14
CA TRP A 284 4.61 16.67 16.74
C TRP A 284 3.26 15.96 16.87
N GLN A 285 2.96 15.04 15.95
CA GLN A 285 1.70 14.30 15.87
C GLN A 285 1.92 12.99 15.12
N ASP A 286 1.36 11.91 15.68
CA ASP A 286 1.34 10.63 15.00
C ASP A 286 0.11 10.52 14.10
N TRP A 287 0.35 10.21 12.83
CA TRP A 287 -0.67 9.99 11.82
C TRP A 287 -0.69 8.53 11.40
N TYR A 288 -1.87 7.97 11.30
CA TYR A 288 -2.08 6.55 10.95
C TYR A 288 -3.01 6.41 9.75
N GLY A 289 -2.75 7.14 8.68
CA GLY A 289 -3.51 7.04 7.42
C GLY A 289 -3.07 5.85 6.59
N VAL A 290 -4.00 4.96 6.22
CA VAL A 290 -3.66 3.71 5.52
C VAL A 290 -3.51 3.87 4.01
N VAL A 291 -3.95 4.98 3.42
CA VAL A 291 -3.98 5.18 1.96
C VAL A 291 -2.61 4.96 1.28
N PRO A 292 -1.48 5.50 1.78
CA PRO A 292 -0.18 5.27 1.13
C PRO A 292 0.20 3.79 1.08
N LEU A 293 -0.06 3.06 2.16
CA LEU A 293 0.24 1.63 2.29
C LEU A 293 -0.66 0.77 1.39
N PHE A 294 -1.94 1.12 1.33
CA PHE A 294 -2.92 0.46 0.47
C PHE A 294 -2.59 0.66 -1.01
N VAL A 295 -2.33 1.91 -1.41
CA VAL A 295 -1.94 2.25 -2.78
C VAL A 295 -0.63 1.56 -3.16
N GLY A 296 0.38 1.58 -2.29
CA GLY A 296 1.63 0.87 -2.52
C GLY A 296 1.44 -0.62 -2.73
N SER A 297 0.65 -1.31 -1.87
CA SER A 297 0.32 -2.73 -2.02
C SER A 297 -0.41 -3.01 -3.34
N LEU A 298 -1.37 -2.15 -3.69
CA LEU A 298 -2.15 -2.29 -4.93
C LEU A 298 -1.27 -2.13 -6.18
N MET A 299 -0.42 -1.10 -6.21
CA MET A 299 0.45 -0.81 -7.37
C MET A 299 1.47 -1.91 -7.61
N VAL A 300 2.15 -2.39 -6.56
CA VAL A 300 3.10 -3.50 -6.68
C VAL A 300 2.39 -4.77 -7.15
N SER A 301 1.20 -5.07 -6.60
CA SER A 301 0.41 -6.23 -6.98
C SER A 301 -0.10 -6.15 -8.43
N LEU A 302 -0.50 -4.96 -8.88
CA LEU A 302 -0.94 -4.73 -10.26
C LEU A 302 0.19 -4.99 -11.25
N VAL A 303 1.38 -4.44 -11.00
CA VAL A 303 2.56 -4.68 -11.84
C VAL A 303 2.92 -6.16 -11.86
N ALA A 304 2.89 -6.83 -10.71
CA ALA A 304 3.14 -8.26 -10.62
C ALA A 304 2.17 -9.07 -11.47
N LEU A 305 0.87 -8.76 -11.43
CA LEU A 305 -0.14 -9.46 -12.22
C LEU A 305 -0.02 -9.19 -13.73
N VAL A 306 0.26 -7.95 -14.13
CA VAL A 306 0.47 -7.60 -15.54
C VAL A 306 1.59 -8.45 -16.16
N ILE A 307 2.59 -8.82 -15.37
CA ILE A 307 3.68 -9.70 -15.80
C ILE A 307 3.28 -11.17 -15.60
N ALA A 308 2.78 -11.56 -14.43
CA ALA A 308 2.57 -12.97 -14.08
C ALA A 308 1.45 -13.64 -14.88
N VAL A 309 0.40 -12.91 -15.24
CA VAL A 309 -0.76 -13.49 -15.95
C VAL A 309 -0.39 -13.96 -17.36
N PRO A 310 0.24 -13.14 -18.23
CA PRO A 310 0.65 -13.61 -19.55
C PRO A 310 1.60 -14.81 -19.48
N PHE A 311 2.59 -14.78 -18.59
CA PHE A 311 3.56 -15.86 -18.47
C PHE A 311 2.95 -17.11 -17.85
N GLY A 312 2.19 -17.01 -16.75
CA GLY A 312 1.59 -18.15 -16.08
C GLY A 312 0.51 -18.83 -16.92
N VAL A 313 -0.46 -18.04 -17.44
CA VAL A 313 -1.54 -18.57 -18.29
C VAL A 313 -1.00 -19.05 -19.63
N GLY A 314 -0.07 -18.30 -20.26
CA GLY A 314 0.57 -18.68 -21.51
C GLY A 314 1.33 -20.00 -21.39
N ALA A 315 2.11 -20.17 -20.32
CA ALA A 315 2.82 -21.41 -20.03
C ALA A 315 1.84 -22.57 -19.78
N ALA A 316 0.73 -22.35 -19.04
CA ALA A 316 -0.29 -23.35 -18.80
C ALA A 316 -0.94 -23.84 -20.13
N ILE A 317 -1.32 -22.90 -21.01
CA ILE A 317 -1.86 -23.22 -22.33
C ILE A 317 -0.84 -23.99 -23.16
N TYR A 318 0.40 -23.53 -23.21
CA TYR A 318 1.47 -24.19 -23.96
C TYR A 318 1.71 -25.62 -23.47
N VAL A 319 1.94 -25.78 -22.17
CA VAL A 319 2.24 -27.08 -21.57
C VAL A 319 1.08 -28.04 -21.71
N ASN A 320 -0.15 -27.57 -21.50
CA ASN A 320 -1.34 -28.42 -21.54
C ASN A 320 -1.76 -28.81 -22.96
N GLN A 321 -1.68 -27.89 -23.94
CA GLN A 321 -2.28 -28.06 -25.24
C GLN A 321 -1.28 -28.26 -26.40
N ILE A 322 -0.04 -27.78 -26.25
CA ILE A 322 0.92 -27.71 -27.36
C ILE A 322 2.14 -28.60 -27.13
N ALA A 323 2.69 -28.59 -25.94
CA ALA A 323 3.96 -29.23 -25.58
C ALA A 323 3.93 -30.76 -25.76
N THR A 324 5.06 -31.32 -26.17
CA THR A 324 5.30 -32.77 -26.20
C THR A 324 5.46 -33.33 -24.78
N ALA A 325 5.32 -34.65 -24.64
CA ALA A 325 5.50 -35.30 -23.33
C ALA A 325 6.88 -35.08 -22.71
N ALA A 326 7.93 -34.93 -23.54
CA ALA A 326 9.28 -34.63 -23.08
C ALA A 326 9.39 -33.18 -22.57
N GLU A 327 8.83 -32.22 -23.29
CA GLU A 327 8.79 -30.81 -22.87
C GLU A 327 7.99 -30.62 -21.58
N GLN A 328 6.83 -31.30 -21.44
CA GLN A 328 6.03 -31.26 -20.21
C GLN A 328 6.82 -31.75 -18.99
N LYS A 329 7.56 -32.86 -19.14
CA LYS A 329 8.40 -33.42 -18.07
C LYS A 329 9.55 -32.50 -17.64
N PHE A 330 9.96 -31.58 -18.49
CA PHE A 330 11.01 -30.61 -18.19
C PHE A 330 10.44 -29.29 -17.67
N ILE A 331 9.45 -28.71 -18.36
CA ILE A 331 8.93 -27.36 -18.07
C ILE A 331 8.18 -27.31 -16.74
N LYS A 332 7.31 -28.32 -16.45
CA LYS A 332 6.53 -28.32 -15.21
C LYS A 332 7.42 -28.29 -13.96
N PRO A 333 8.41 -29.19 -13.80
CA PRO A 333 9.30 -29.12 -12.64
C PRO A 333 10.10 -27.81 -12.57
N CYS A 334 10.49 -27.23 -13.71
CA CYS A 334 11.18 -25.94 -13.73
C CYS A 334 10.34 -24.80 -13.18
N ILE A 335 9.04 -24.74 -13.57
CA ILE A 335 8.11 -23.73 -13.04
C ILE A 335 7.82 -23.98 -11.55
N GLU A 336 7.58 -25.23 -11.17
CA GLU A 336 7.32 -25.60 -9.79
C GLU A 336 8.51 -25.34 -8.87
N PHE A 337 9.74 -25.50 -9.38
CA PHE A 337 10.97 -25.20 -8.65
C PHE A 337 11.05 -23.73 -8.19
N ILE A 338 10.50 -22.80 -8.96
CA ILE A 338 10.45 -21.37 -8.57
C ILE A 338 9.70 -21.21 -7.25
N SER A 339 8.63 -21.98 -7.03
CA SER A 339 7.84 -21.92 -5.78
C SER A 339 8.58 -22.46 -4.55
N ALA A 340 9.64 -23.25 -4.75
CA ALA A 340 10.48 -23.78 -3.68
C ALA A 340 11.53 -22.77 -3.18
N ILE A 341 11.77 -21.68 -3.92
CA ILE A 341 12.72 -20.65 -3.52
C ILE A 341 12.11 -19.82 -2.37
N PRO A 342 12.79 -19.73 -1.21
CA PRO A 342 12.31 -18.87 -0.12
C PRO A 342 12.19 -17.41 -0.56
N SER A 343 11.09 -16.73 -0.19
CA SER A 343 10.83 -15.34 -0.60
C SER A 343 11.90 -14.35 -0.12
N VAL A 344 12.53 -14.62 1.03
CA VAL A 344 13.68 -13.84 1.53
C VAL A 344 14.86 -13.89 0.55
N VAL A 345 15.17 -15.08 0.00
CA VAL A 345 16.25 -15.25 -0.98
C VAL A 345 15.96 -14.47 -2.25
N LEU A 346 14.70 -14.51 -2.72
CA LEU A 346 14.27 -13.69 -3.86
C LEU A 346 14.36 -12.20 -3.56
N GLY A 347 14.05 -11.77 -2.34
CA GLY A 347 14.24 -10.38 -1.91
C GLY A 347 15.72 -9.96 -1.95
N PHE A 348 16.63 -10.77 -1.47
CA PHE A 348 18.08 -10.51 -1.60
C PHE A 348 18.53 -10.48 -3.05
N PHE A 349 18.04 -11.39 -3.90
CA PHE A 349 18.30 -11.33 -5.34
C PHE A 349 17.80 -10.02 -5.95
N GLY A 350 16.64 -9.54 -5.49
CA GLY A 350 16.10 -8.25 -5.92
C GLY A 350 17.01 -7.07 -5.59
N ILE A 351 17.53 -7.01 -4.37
CA ILE A 351 18.45 -5.94 -3.94
C ILE A 351 19.79 -6.04 -4.68
N ALA A 352 20.38 -7.25 -4.72
CA ALA A 352 21.73 -7.44 -5.17
C ALA A 352 21.87 -7.43 -6.71
N VAL A 353 20.88 -7.99 -7.41
CA VAL A 353 20.98 -8.26 -8.84
C VAL A 353 19.90 -7.55 -9.64
N LEU A 354 18.60 -7.88 -9.41
CA LEU A 354 17.52 -7.46 -10.29
C LEU A 354 17.33 -5.94 -10.30
N GLY A 355 17.30 -5.29 -9.14
CA GLY A 355 17.11 -3.83 -9.03
C GLY A 355 18.23 -3.07 -9.73
N GLN A 356 19.49 -3.54 -9.58
CA GLN A 356 20.62 -2.93 -10.27
C GLN A 356 20.58 -3.21 -11.78
N ALA A 357 20.24 -4.42 -12.19
CA ALA A 357 20.14 -4.79 -13.61
C ALA A 357 19.06 -3.99 -14.33
N LEU A 358 17.86 -3.86 -13.73
CA LEU A 358 16.77 -3.05 -14.27
C LEU A 358 17.15 -1.57 -14.36
N ARG A 359 17.85 -1.03 -13.35
CA ARG A 359 18.34 0.36 -13.38
C ARG A 359 19.33 0.58 -14.50
N LEU A 360 20.32 -0.30 -14.66
CA LEU A 360 21.31 -0.21 -15.76
C LEU A 360 20.63 -0.37 -17.13
N LEU A 361 19.64 -1.25 -17.22
CA LEU A 361 18.84 -1.41 -18.44
C LEU A 361 18.07 -0.12 -18.78
N SER A 362 17.51 0.56 -17.79
CA SER A 362 16.78 1.83 -17.99
C SER A 362 17.67 2.96 -18.52
N GLN A 363 18.98 2.88 -18.32
CA GLN A 363 19.96 3.87 -18.79
C GLN A 363 20.38 3.69 -20.26
N GLN A 364 19.93 2.60 -20.91
CA GLN A 364 20.27 2.36 -22.31
C GLN A 364 19.54 3.33 -23.23
N SER A 365 20.26 3.90 -24.18
CA SER A 365 19.74 4.95 -25.09
C SER A 365 18.52 4.50 -25.92
N TRP A 366 18.43 3.22 -26.28
CA TRP A 366 17.31 2.66 -27.04
C TRP A 366 16.00 2.52 -26.21
N LEU A 367 16.07 2.66 -24.88
CA LEU A 367 14.91 2.68 -23.97
C LEU A 367 14.52 4.09 -23.52
N SER A 368 15.16 5.13 -24.00
CA SER A 368 14.87 6.52 -23.62
C SER A 368 13.43 6.99 -23.95
N TRP A 369 12.74 6.28 -24.83
CA TRP A 369 11.34 6.52 -25.17
C TRP A 369 10.34 5.99 -24.10
N VAL A 370 10.81 5.15 -23.17
CA VAL A 370 9.94 4.62 -22.10
C VAL A 370 9.73 5.68 -21.04
N PRO A 371 8.48 6.03 -20.71
CA PRO A 371 8.20 7.01 -19.68
C PRO A 371 8.80 6.59 -18.32
N GLY A 372 9.54 7.53 -17.68
CA GLY A 372 10.21 7.27 -16.40
C GLY A 372 11.61 6.68 -16.52
N PHE A 373 12.12 6.42 -17.72
CA PHE A 373 13.50 6.00 -17.95
C PHE A 373 14.37 7.19 -18.39
N PRO A 374 15.61 7.27 -17.94
CA PRO A 374 16.25 6.47 -16.88
C PRO A 374 15.72 6.84 -15.49
N TYR A 375 15.71 5.89 -14.54
CA TYR A 375 15.37 6.14 -13.14
C TYR A 375 16.58 5.91 -12.22
N SER A 376 16.58 6.61 -11.07
CA SER A 376 17.69 6.56 -10.09
C SER A 376 17.50 5.48 -9.04
N GLU A 377 16.26 5.30 -8.57
CA GLU A 377 15.92 4.44 -7.43
C GLU A 377 15.80 2.98 -7.87
N ARG A 378 16.77 2.14 -7.48
CA ARG A 378 16.80 0.72 -7.84
C ARG A 378 15.71 -0.13 -7.16
N LEU A 379 15.22 0.32 -5.97
CA LEU A 379 14.17 -0.35 -5.22
C LEU A 379 12.88 0.46 -5.39
N ASN A 380 11.93 -0.11 -6.10
CA ASN A 380 10.72 0.58 -6.53
C ASN A 380 9.60 -0.42 -6.85
N ILE A 381 8.44 0.09 -7.26
CA ILE A 381 7.27 -0.71 -7.64
C ILE A 381 7.62 -1.74 -8.72
N LEU A 382 8.40 -1.36 -9.75
CA LEU A 382 8.75 -2.26 -10.85
C LEU A 382 9.61 -3.43 -10.39
N THR A 383 10.65 -3.15 -9.60
CA THR A 383 11.56 -4.20 -9.08
C THR A 383 10.82 -5.18 -8.19
N ALA A 384 10.00 -4.68 -7.24
CA ALA A 384 9.18 -5.53 -6.39
C ALA A 384 8.13 -6.30 -7.20
N GLY A 385 7.47 -5.63 -8.16
CA GLY A 385 6.47 -6.25 -9.04
C GLY A 385 7.03 -7.38 -9.91
N CYS A 386 8.23 -7.23 -10.47
CA CYS A 386 8.90 -8.29 -11.22
C CYS A 386 9.18 -9.54 -10.37
N LEU A 387 9.65 -9.37 -9.13
CA LEU A 387 9.90 -10.48 -8.22
C LEU A 387 8.61 -11.15 -7.74
N LEU A 388 7.59 -10.37 -7.44
CA LEU A 388 6.27 -10.91 -7.09
C LEU A 388 5.63 -11.65 -8.27
N ALA A 389 5.85 -11.18 -9.50
CA ALA A 389 5.42 -11.89 -10.69
C ALA A 389 6.06 -13.28 -10.77
N LEU A 390 7.37 -13.36 -10.50
CA LEU A 390 8.09 -14.64 -10.48
C LEU A 390 7.50 -15.61 -9.45
N LEU A 391 7.08 -15.12 -8.27
CA LEU A 391 6.40 -15.92 -7.24
C LEU A 391 4.96 -16.32 -7.61
N ALA A 392 4.27 -15.46 -8.36
CA ALA A 392 2.88 -15.70 -8.74
C ALA A 392 2.75 -16.67 -9.93
N VAL A 393 3.72 -16.68 -10.86
CA VAL A 393 3.70 -17.51 -12.06
C VAL A 393 3.42 -19.00 -11.76
N PRO A 394 4.12 -19.68 -10.84
CA PRO A 394 3.83 -21.08 -10.55
C PRO A 394 2.39 -21.33 -10.08
N THR A 395 1.87 -20.45 -9.22
CA THR A 395 0.51 -20.57 -8.68
C THR A 395 -0.54 -20.40 -9.79
N ILE A 396 -0.37 -19.36 -10.62
CA ILE A 396 -1.28 -19.10 -11.75
C ILE A 396 -1.18 -20.22 -12.79
N PHE A 397 0.04 -20.69 -13.08
CA PHE A 397 0.31 -21.79 -14.00
C PHE A 397 -0.43 -23.07 -13.59
N THR A 398 -0.20 -23.54 -12.36
CA THR A 398 -0.78 -24.80 -11.87
C THR A 398 -2.30 -24.77 -11.88
N LEU A 399 -2.89 -23.70 -11.35
CA LEU A 399 -4.35 -23.56 -11.29
C LEU A 399 -4.99 -23.34 -12.66
N ALA A 400 -4.33 -22.62 -13.57
CA ALA A 400 -4.78 -22.46 -14.95
C ALA A 400 -4.66 -23.78 -15.74
N GLU A 401 -3.59 -24.56 -15.54
CA GLU A 401 -3.44 -25.88 -16.14
C GLU A 401 -4.52 -26.84 -15.67
N ASP A 402 -4.84 -26.86 -14.37
CA ASP A 402 -5.96 -27.65 -13.83
C ASP A 402 -7.30 -27.24 -14.45
N ALA A 403 -7.52 -25.94 -14.65
CA ALA A 403 -8.72 -25.44 -15.32
C ALA A 403 -8.81 -25.91 -16.78
N LEU A 404 -7.70 -25.92 -17.50
CA LEU A 404 -7.61 -26.43 -18.87
C LEU A 404 -7.80 -27.96 -18.95
N ASN A 405 -7.27 -28.70 -17.96
CA ASN A 405 -7.44 -30.15 -17.86
C ASN A 405 -8.88 -30.57 -17.61
N ASN A 406 -9.65 -29.73 -16.91
CA ASN A 406 -11.06 -29.99 -16.59
C ASN A 406 -12.01 -29.79 -17.79
N VAL A 407 -11.55 -29.28 -18.93
CA VAL A 407 -12.35 -29.16 -20.14
C VAL A 407 -12.56 -30.56 -20.75
N PRO A 408 -13.84 -31.03 -20.97
CA PRO A 408 -14.13 -32.34 -21.48
C PRO A 408 -13.52 -32.60 -22.86
N ARG A 409 -12.96 -33.77 -23.05
CA ARG A 409 -12.35 -34.19 -24.32
C ARG A 409 -13.33 -34.12 -25.50
N ALA A 410 -14.63 -34.34 -25.25
CA ALA A 410 -15.67 -34.26 -26.26
C ALA A 410 -15.73 -32.90 -26.98
N PHE A 411 -15.45 -31.77 -26.28
CA PHE A 411 -15.40 -30.46 -26.94
C PHE A 411 -14.26 -30.34 -27.93
N LYS A 412 -13.11 -30.93 -27.59
CA LYS A 412 -11.91 -30.96 -28.45
C LYS A 412 -12.15 -31.82 -29.69
N GLU A 413 -12.72 -33.03 -29.49
CA GLU A 413 -13.05 -33.97 -30.56
C GLU A 413 -14.11 -33.42 -31.51
N ALA A 414 -15.16 -32.81 -30.98
CA ALA A 414 -16.21 -32.16 -31.77
C ALA A 414 -15.62 -31.01 -32.63
N SER A 415 -14.72 -30.20 -32.08
CA SER A 415 -14.04 -29.12 -32.80
C SER A 415 -13.23 -29.66 -33.99
N PHE A 416 -12.49 -30.73 -33.79
CA PHE A 416 -11.69 -31.35 -34.84
C PHE A 416 -12.58 -32.03 -35.90
N ALA A 417 -13.71 -32.65 -35.49
CA ALA A 417 -14.67 -33.22 -36.42
C ALA A 417 -15.30 -32.17 -37.35
N LEU A 418 -15.41 -30.90 -36.89
CA LEU A 418 -15.85 -29.77 -37.71
C LEU A 418 -14.71 -29.15 -38.55
N GLY A 419 -13.49 -29.75 -38.58
CA GLY A 419 -12.38 -29.31 -39.38
C GLY A 419 -11.59 -28.15 -38.79
N ALA A 420 -11.77 -27.82 -37.50
CA ALA A 420 -11.02 -26.76 -36.86
C ALA A 420 -9.53 -27.15 -36.68
N SER A 421 -8.63 -26.22 -36.92
CA SER A 421 -7.21 -26.40 -36.63
C SER A 421 -6.95 -26.47 -35.10
N ARG A 422 -5.77 -27.01 -34.71
CA ARG A 422 -5.37 -27.11 -33.31
C ARG A 422 -5.42 -25.75 -32.60
N LEU A 423 -4.88 -24.70 -33.23
CA LEU A 423 -4.88 -23.35 -32.66
C LEU A 423 -6.30 -22.76 -32.54
N GLN A 424 -7.15 -22.99 -33.57
CA GLN A 424 -8.55 -22.56 -33.51
C GLN A 424 -9.30 -23.22 -32.36
N THR A 425 -9.10 -24.54 -32.15
CA THR A 425 -9.69 -25.29 -31.04
C THR A 425 -9.23 -24.73 -29.68
N ILE A 426 -7.95 -24.44 -29.52
CA ILE A 426 -7.42 -23.86 -28.28
C ILE A 426 -8.06 -22.50 -28.00
N VAL A 427 -8.00 -21.56 -28.96
CA VAL A 427 -8.40 -20.16 -28.73
C VAL A 427 -9.92 -20.00 -28.67
N LYS A 428 -10.68 -20.75 -29.50
CA LYS A 428 -12.14 -20.58 -29.60
C LYS A 428 -12.97 -21.52 -28.72
N ILE A 429 -12.41 -22.63 -28.28
CA ILE A 429 -13.13 -23.63 -27.49
C ILE A 429 -12.52 -23.84 -26.10
N ILE A 430 -11.25 -24.25 -26.03
CA ILE A 430 -10.65 -24.69 -24.77
C ILE A 430 -10.44 -23.52 -23.81
N VAL A 431 -9.82 -22.43 -24.26
CA VAL A 431 -9.57 -21.25 -23.41
C VAL A 431 -10.89 -20.60 -22.93
N PRO A 432 -11.91 -20.36 -23.78
CA PRO A 432 -13.17 -19.84 -23.30
C PRO A 432 -13.92 -20.80 -22.35
N ALA A 433 -13.84 -22.12 -22.60
CA ALA A 433 -14.44 -23.12 -21.71
C ALA A 433 -13.78 -23.20 -20.34
N SER A 434 -12.47 -22.91 -20.24
CA SER A 434 -11.71 -22.88 -18.99
C SER A 434 -11.60 -21.48 -18.36
N LEU A 435 -12.21 -20.44 -18.95
CA LEU A 435 -12.01 -19.04 -18.57
C LEU A 435 -12.33 -18.77 -17.09
N SER A 436 -13.40 -19.37 -16.56
CA SER A 436 -13.76 -19.21 -15.15
C SER A 436 -12.68 -19.72 -14.20
N GLY A 437 -12.06 -20.86 -14.54
CA GLY A 437 -10.95 -21.42 -13.79
C GLY A 437 -9.68 -20.58 -13.93
N ILE A 438 -9.39 -20.08 -15.14
CA ILE A 438 -8.24 -19.19 -15.38
C ILE A 438 -8.39 -17.88 -14.58
N VAL A 439 -9.56 -17.25 -14.61
CA VAL A 439 -9.81 -16.03 -13.82
C VAL A 439 -9.66 -16.30 -12.33
N SER A 440 -10.15 -17.44 -11.85
CA SER A 440 -9.96 -17.85 -10.46
C SER A 440 -8.48 -18.05 -10.11
N ALA A 441 -7.70 -18.66 -11.00
CA ALA A 441 -6.26 -18.83 -10.84
C ALA A 441 -5.54 -17.47 -10.69
N VAL A 442 -5.92 -16.49 -11.52
CA VAL A 442 -5.40 -15.11 -11.44
C VAL A 442 -5.77 -14.44 -10.12
N LEU A 443 -7.02 -14.56 -9.66
CA LEU A 443 -7.47 -13.97 -8.40
C LEU A 443 -6.79 -14.62 -7.18
N LEU A 444 -6.58 -15.93 -7.21
CA LEU A 444 -5.83 -16.62 -6.16
C LEU A 444 -4.35 -16.23 -6.18
N GLY A 445 -3.77 -16.06 -7.37
CA GLY A 445 -2.44 -15.47 -7.55
C GLY A 445 -2.34 -14.06 -6.98
N LEU A 446 -3.35 -13.20 -7.22
CA LEU A 446 -3.44 -11.86 -6.63
C LEU A 446 -3.48 -11.92 -5.09
N GLY A 447 -4.29 -12.80 -4.51
CA GLY A 447 -4.37 -12.96 -3.06
C GLY A 447 -3.00 -13.33 -2.45
N ARG A 448 -2.23 -14.20 -3.13
CA ARG A 448 -0.86 -14.54 -2.73
C ARG A 448 0.10 -13.35 -2.81
N VAL A 449 0.04 -12.57 -3.90
CA VAL A 449 0.89 -11.41 -4.13
C VAL A 449 0.64 -10.31 -3.10
N ILE A 450 -0.62 -10.00 -2.80
CA ILE A 450 -0.98 -8.98 -1.79
C ILE A 450 -0.51 -9.37 -0.39
N GLY A 451 -0.50 -10.66 -0.08
CA GLY A 451 -0.03 -11.19 1.20
C GLY A 451 1.48 -11.34 1.32
N GLU A 452 2.25 -11.12 0.23
CA GLU A 452 3.70 -11.29 0.27
C GLU A 452 4.37 -10.16 1.07
N THR A 453 5.28 -10.56 1.96
CA THR A 453 5.88 -9.64 2.93
C THR A 453 7.35 -9.38 2.64
N MET A 454 8.16 -10.44 2.49
CA MET A 454 9.62 -10.31 2.48
C MET A 454 10.16 -9.68 1.20
N VAL A 455 9.58 -10.04 0.05
CA VAL A 455 9.99 -9.45 -1.24
C VAL A 455 9.67 -7.96 -1.27
N VAL A 456 8.46 -7.55 -0.84
CA VAL A 456 8.07 -6.14 -0.88
C VAL A 456 8.85 -5.32 0.14
N LEU A 457 9.08 -5.84 1.35
CA LEU A 457 9.90 -5.19 2.38
C LEU A 457 11.32 -4.89 1.89
N LEU A 458 11.90 -5.81 1.14
CA LEU A 458 13.28 -5.68 0.66
C LEU A 458 13.40 -4.88 -0.64
N CYS A 459 12.38 -4.87 -1.50
CA CYS A 459 12.51 -4.39 -2.89
C CYS A 459 11.59 -3.24 -3.29
N ALA A 460 10.55 -2.90 -2.50
CA ALA A 460 9.62 -1.84 -2.86
C ALA A 460 10.14 -0.42 -2.57
N GLY A 461 11.23 -0.27 -1.80
CA GLY A 461 11.87 1.00 -1.49
C GLY A 461 11.42 1.66 -0.20
N ASN A 462 10.45 1.11 0.51
CA ASN A 462 9.96 1.48 1.86
C ASN A 462 9.65 2.97 2.05
N ARG A 463 9.23 3.67 1.01
CA ARG A 463 8.80 5.05 1.09
C ARG A 463 7.30 5.11 1.39
N ILE A 464 6.95 5.64 2.56
CA ILE A 464 5.56 5.82 2.96
C ILE A 464 5.04 7.12 2.34
N ALA A 465 4.66 7.07 1.08
CA ALA A 465 4.04 8.17 0.36
C ALA A 465 3.16 7.62 -0.76
N ILE A 466 2.13 8.37 -1.14
CA ILE A 466 1.34 8.07 -2.33
C ILE A 466 2.22 8.39 -3.55
N PRO A 467 2.39 7.45 -4.50
CA PRO A 467 3.14 7.71 -5.72
C PRO A 467 2.53 8.86 -6.53
N ASP A 468 3.35 9.61 -7.24
CA ASP A 468 2.90 10.68 -8.12
C ASP A 468 2.31 10.10 -9.41
N PHE A 469 0.99 10.04 -9.49
CA PHE A 469 0.26 9.57 -10.66
C PHE A 469 0.30 10.54 -11.84
N SER A 470 0.68 11.83 -11.63
CA SER A 470 0.84 12.79 -12.72
C SER A 470 2.01 12.43 -13.64
N ALA A 471 2.96 11.64 -13.14
CA ALA A 471 4.06 11.08 -13.91
C ALA A 471 3.62 10.02 -14.94
N GLY A 472 2.33 9.66 -15.01
CA GLY A 472 1.82 8.62 -15.90
C GLY A 472 2.46 7.25 -15.63
N LEU A 473 2.97 6.57 -16.68
CA LEU A 473 3.61 5.25 -16.52
C LEU A 473 4.90 5.29 -15.70
N ALA A 474 5.55 6.44 -15.54
CA ALA A 474 6.73 6.58 -14.69
C ALA A 474 6.43 6.33 -13.19
N VAL A 475 5.17 6.28 -12.79
CA VAL A 475 4.76 5.92 -11.43
C VAL A 475 5.31 4.57 -10.97
N ILE A 476 5.50 3.60 -11.89
CA ILE A 476 6.02 2.27 -11.57
C ILE A 476 7.51 2.27 -11.16
N THR A 477 8.24 3.34 -11.45
CA THR A 477 9.65 3.49 -11.06
C THR A 477 9.84 4.21 -9.72
N GLN A 478 8.76 4.56 -9.03
CA GLN A 478 8.79 5.22 -7.74
C GLN A 478 8.84 4.20 -6.59
N PRO A 479 9.54 4.52 -5.49
CA PRO A 479 9.53 3.70 -4.29
C PRO A 479 8.19 3.86 -3.53
N VAL A 480 7.73 2.77 -2.91
CA VAL A 480 6.50 2.73 -2.09
C VAL A 480 6.69 1.85 -0.86
N HIS A 481 5.76 1.97 0.08
CA HIS A 481 5.61 1.00 1.17
C HIS A 481 4.30 0.23 1.03
N THR A 482 4.28 -1.01 1.56
CA THR A 482 3.10 -1.87 1.49
C THR A 482 2.53 -2.16 2.88
N MET A 483 1.26 -2.58 2.95
CA MET A 483 0.62 -2.97 4.21
C MET A 483 1.34 -4.11 4.92
N THR A 484 1.79 -5.12 4.18
CA THR A 484 2.55 -6.25 4.75
C THR A 484 3.96 -5.82 5.18
N GLY A 485 4.59 -4.96 4.38
CA GLY A 485 5.93 -4.42 4.67
C GLY A 485 5.96 -3.61 5.97
N ILE A 486 5.01 -2.68 6.17
CA ILE A 486 4.96 -1.85 7.38
C ILE A 486 4.74 -2.69 8.64
N ILE A 487 3.85 -3.72 8.58
CA ILE A 487 3.63 -4.62 9.70
C ILE A 487 4.92 -5.36 10.06
N ALA A 488 5.63 -5.90 9.07
CA ALA A 488 6.86 -6.64 9.30
C ALA A 488 8.00 -5.74 9.81
N GLN A 489 8.06 -4.50 9.36
CA GLN A 489 9.10 -3.55 9.74
C GLN A 489 8.90 -3.02 11.17
N GLU A 490 7.67 -2.66 11.55
CA GLU A 490 7.42 -1.89 12.77
C GLU A 490 6.90 -2.75 13.94
N MET A 491 6.25 -3.91 13.68
CA MET A 491 5.61 -4.71 14.74
C MET A 491 6.56 -5.18 15.84
N GLY A 492 7.83 -5.38 15.52
CA GLY A 492 8.85 -5.82 16.49
C GLY A 492 9.35 -4.71 17.43
N GLU A 493 9.14 -3.44 17.07
CA GLU A 493 9.70 -2.28 17.76
C GLU A 493 8.67 -1.51 18.59
N VAL A 494 7.37 -1.83 18.43
CA VAL A 494 6.29 -1.09 19.07
C VAL A 494 5.92 -1.62 20.46
N VAL A 495 5.54 -0.71 21.35
CA VAL A 495 5.06 -1.05 22.68
C VAL A 495 3.68 -1.71 22.61
N ARG A 496 3.54 -2.88 23.19
CA ARG A 496 2.27 -3.61 23.23
C ARG A 496 1.16 -2.78 23.86
N GLY A 497 -0.01 -2.76 23.22
CA GLY A 497 -1.19 -2.02 23.67
C GLY A 497 -1.15 -0.52 23.39
N GLY A 498 -0.03 0.03 22.88
CA GLY A 498 0.07 1.40 22.40
C GLY A 498 -0.76 1.64 21.13
N ILE A 499 -0.97 2.91 20.80
CA ILE A 499 -1.74 3.31 19.61
C ILE A 499 -1.11 2.75 18.32
N HIS A 500 0.22 2.84 18.21
CA HIS A 500 0.97 2.35 17.05
C HIS A 500 0.83 0.82 16.88
N TYR A 501 1.01 0.07 17.97
CA TYR A 501 0.76 -1.38 17.99
C TYR A 501 -0.63 -1.72 17.46
N ARG A 502 -1.67 -1.05 17.96
CA ARG A 502 -3.06 -1.26 17.55
C ARG A 502 -3.32 -0.83 16.11
N ALA A 503 -2.67 0.25 15.64
CA ALA A 503 -2.75 0.68 14.24
C ALA A 503 -2.28 -0.42 13.29
N LEU A 504 -1.15 -1.08 13.59
CA LEU A 504 -0.64 -2.20 12.80
C LEU A 504 -1.61 -3.39 12.79
N PHE A 505 -2.33 -3.65 13.89
CA PHE A 505 -3.40 -4.65 13.91
C PHE A 505 -4.58 -4.28 13.02
N VAL A 506 -4.94 -3.00 12.94
CA VAL A 506 -6.01 -2.55 12.01
C VAL A 506 -5.54 -2.70 10.56
N VAL A 507 -4.27 -2.41 10.24
CA VAL A 507 -3.71 -2.69 8.91
C VAL A 507 -3.76 -4.19 8.60
N GLY A 508 -3.40 -5.05 9.56
CA GLY A 508 -3.51 -6.51 9.43
C GLY A 508 -4.95 -6.99 9.24
N LEU A 509 -5.90 -6.39 9.97
CA LEU A 509 -7.33 -6.65 9.81
C LEU A 509 -7.83 -6.24 8.42
N LEU A 510 -7.43 -5.07 7.92
CA LEU A 510 -7.75 -4.60 6.58
C LEU A 510 -7.21 -5.56 5.51
N LEU A 511 -5.96 -6.01 5.67
CA LEU A 511 -5.34 -7.00 4.77
C LEU A 511 -6.09 -8.34 4.80
N PHE A 512 -6.50 -8.80 5.98
CA PHE A 512 -7.31 -10.02 6.14
C PHE A 512 -8.67 -9.88 5.43
N LEU A 513 -9.37 -8.77 5.62
CA LEU A 513 -10.66 -8.51 4.96
C LEU A 513 -10.51 -8.42 3.44
N LEU A 514 -9.43 -7.79 2.96
CA LEU A 514 -9.13 -7.71 1.53
C LEU A 514 -8.89 -9.11 0.93
N SER A 515 -8.09 -9.93 1.61
CA SER A 515 -7.84 -11.31 1.19
C SER A 515 -9.12 -12.16 1.19
N LEU A 516 -9.96 -11.99 2.22
CA LEU A 516 -11.27 -12.65 2.29
C LEU A 516 -12.18 -12.25 1.13
N LEU A 517 -12.22 -10.96 0.81
CA LEU A 517 -13.01 -10.42 -0.30
C LEU A 517 -12.54 -11.00 -1.64
N ILE A 518 -11.23 -11.01 -1.90
CA ILE A 518 -10.65 -11.57 -3.13
C ILE A 518 -11.02 -13.05 -3.26
N ASN A 519 -10.86 -13.83 -2.19
CA ASN A 519 -11.21 -15.25 -2.18
C ASN A 519 -12.70 -15.48 -2.37
N TYR A 520 -13.56 -14.66 -1.76
CA TYR A 520 -15.01 -14.73 -1.94
C TYR A 520 -15.42 -14.44 -3.39
N VAL A 521 -14.85 -13.41 -4.00
CA VAL A 521 -15.08 -13.06 -5.41
C VAL A 521 -14.60 -14.18 -6.33
N ALA A 522 -13.40 -14.74 -6.08
CA ALA A 522 -12.87 -15.86 -6.85
C ALA A 522 -13.80 -17.07 -6.82
N GLN A 523 -14.28 -17.46 -5.63
CA GLN A 523 -15.24 -18.57 -5.48
C GLN A 523 -16.60 -18.27 -6.14
N GLY A 524 -17.05 -17.03 -6.08
CA GLY A 524 -18.28 -16.59 -6.75
C GLY A 524 -18.20 -16.75 -8.27
N ILE A 525 -17.06 -16.37 -8.87
CA ILE A 525 -16.80 -16.52 -10.30
C ILE A 525 -16.79 -18.02 -10.69
N VAL A 526 -16.06 -18.85 -9.92
CA VAL A 526 -16.05 -20.31 -10.17
C VAL A 526 -17.46 -20.91 -10.15
N ARG A 527 -18.28 -20.56 -9.16
CA ARG A 527 -19.65 -21.09 -9.05
C ARG A 527 -20.55 -20.64 -10.19
N ARG A 528 -20.44 -19.37 -10.61
CA ARG A 528 -21.32 -18.79 -11.64
C ARG A 528 -21.02 -19.31 -13.05
N TYR A 529 -19.74 -19.54 -13.35
CA TYR A 529 -19.30 -19.94 -14.69
C TYR A 529 -18.87 -21.41 -14.78
N ARG A 530 -19.17 -22.21 -13.75
CA ARG A 530 -18.96 -23.66 -13.81
C ARG A 530 -19.87 -24.24 -14.85
N ILE A 531 -19.30 -24.75 -15.93
CA ILE A 531 -20.06 -25.49 -16.94
C ILE A 531 -20.56 -26.74 -16.25
N SER A 532 -21.87 -26.76 -15.92
CA SER A 532 -22.54 -27.96 -15.44
C SER A 532 -22.70 -28.90 -16.64
N ILE A 533 -21.85 -29.90 -16.70
CA ILE A 533 -22.06 -31.05 -17.58
C ILE A 533 -22.91 -31.97 -16.76
N GLY A 534 -24.23 -32.04 -17.14
CA GLY A 534 -25.18 -32.96 -16.55
C GLY A 534 -24.82 -34.41 -16.82
#